data_8cb643acf1c1481f0753df6cf32e606a
#
_entry.id   8cb643acf1c1481f0753df6cf32e606a
#
_cell.length_a   1.000
_cell.length_b   1.000
_cell.length_c   1.000
_cell.angle_alpha   90.00
_cell.angle_beta   90.00
_cell.angle_gamma   90.00
#
_symmetry.space_group_name_H-M   'P 1'
#
loop_
_entity.id
_entity.type
_entity.pdbx_description
1 polymer ?
#
loop_
_entity_poly.entity_id
_entity_poly.type
_entity_poly.pdbx_seq_one_letter_code
_entity_poly.pdbx_strand_id
1 'polypeptide(L)'
;NILTGSSGCWMMIEFLIFSRAYVPQPPPRMPVTHAAHNESEEEKQFRRVFQQIAGDDMEVSPNELMNILNRIIAKHHDLKTDGFSIESCRSMVAVMDSDSTGKLGFHEFKHLWDNIKRWQGVYKTYDSDHSGLIGADELPNAFKAAGFPLSGQLYQMIIRRYSDESGNMDFDNYIGCLVRLDAMCRAFKTLDKDNNGTIKVNIQEWLQLTMYS
;
A
#
# COMPACT_ATOMS: atom_id res chain seq x y z
N ASN A 1 -3.00 -30.96 -10.23
CA ASN A 1 -3.63 -30.91 -8.91
C ASN A 1 -3.11 -29.73 -8.13
N ILE A 2 -3.93 -28.67 -8.09
CA ILE A 2 -4.09 -27.71 -7.02
C ILE A 2 -2.83 -26.99 -6.56
N LEU A 3 -2.55 -25.83 -7.14
CA LEU A 3 -2.02 -24.66 -6.45
C LEU A 3 -2.59 -23.40 -7.12
N THR A 4 -3.85 -23.14 -6.89
CA THR A 4 -4.52 -21.87 -7.17
C THR A 4 -4.56 -21.10 -5.86
N GLY A 5 -3.43 -20.52 -5.47
CA GLY A 5 -3.35 -19.57 -4.39
C GLY A 5 -3.11 -18.18 -4.96
N SER A 6 -3.72 -17.16 -4.39
CA SER A 6 -3.60 -15.74 -4.78
C SER A 6 -2.14 -15.25 -4.88
N SER A 7 -1.19 -15.93 -4.27
CA SER A 7 0.25 -15.72 -4.41
C SER A 7 0.77 -15.87 -5.85
N GLY A 8 0.16 -16.75 -6.66
CA GLY A 8 0.60 -16.97 -8.04
C GLY A 8 0.36 -15.80 -8.98
N CYS A 9 -0.68 -15.00 -8.73
CA CYS A 9 -1.00 -13.85 -9.58
C CYS A 9 0.00 -12.69 -9.37
N TRP A 10 0.45 -12.48 -8.15
CA TRP A 10 1.46 -11.47 -7.83
C TRP A 10 2.84 -11.87 -8.35
N MET A 11 3.20 -13.15 -8.31
CA MET A 11 4.41 -13.68 -8.94
C MET A 11 4.36 -13.61 -10.47
N MET A 12 3.19 -13.80 -11.10
CA MET A 12 3.03 -13.63 -12.55
C MET A 12 3.12 -12.17 -13.00
N ILE A 13 2.84 -11.21 -12.14
CA ILE A 13 3.03 -9.78 -12.44
C ILE A 13 4.52 -9.46 -12.50
N GLU A 14 5.34 -10.05 -11.64
CA GLU A 14 6.79 -10.01 -11.77
C GLU A 14 7.23 -10.55 -13.15
N PHE A 15 6.61 -11.63 -13.64
CA PHE A 15 6.94 -12.23 -14.93
C PHE A 15 6.45 -11.42 -16.15
N LEU A 16 5.37 -10.67 -16.04
CA LEU A 16 4.79 -9.89 -17.16
C LEU A 16 5.40 -8.50 -17.34
N ILE A 17 6.05 -7.96 -16.32
CA ILE A 17 6.94 -6.81 -16.46
C ILE A 17 8.19 -7.20 -17.28
N PHE A 18 8.59 -8.48 -17.24
CA PHE A 18 9.73 -9.04 -17.94
C PHE A 18 9.52 -9.29 -19.44
N SER A 19 8.32 -9.30 -20.00
CA SER A 19 8.13 -9.70 -21.40
C SER A 19 8.27 -8.58 -22.44
N ARG A 20 8.91 -7.46 -22.12
CA ARG A 20 9.43 -6.55 -23.14
C ARG A 20 10.91 -6.87 -23.37
N ALA A 21 11.24 -7.30 -24.58
CA ALA A 21 12.58 -7.70 -24.98
C ALA A 21 13.65 -6.70 -24.49
N TYR A 22 14.41 -7.13 -23.49
CA TYR A 22 15.54 -6.40 -22.92
C TYR A 22 16.83 -6.99 -23.45
N VAL A 23 17.68 -6.12 -24.03
CA VAL A 23 19.08 -6.44 -24.34
C VAL A 23 19.91 -6.03 -23.13
N PRO A 24 20.63 -6.97 -22.46
CA PRO A 24 21.35 -6.65 -21.23
C PRO A 24 22.55 -5.74 -21.51
N GLN A 25 22.58 -4.56 -20.92
CA GLN A 25 23.81 -3.82 -20.69
C GLN A 25 24.36 -4.15 -19.29
N PRO A 26 25.70 -4.26 -19.12
CA PRO A 26 26.27 -4.55 -17.81
C PRO A 26 26.01 -3.38 -16.85
N PRO A 27 25.64 -3.64 -15.60
CA PRO A 27 25.33 -2.61 -14.63
C PRO A 27 26.56 -1.77 -14.27
N PRO A 28 26.42 -0.46 -14.03
CA PRO A 28 27.47 0.34 -13.44
C PRO A 28 27.79 -0.17 -12.03
N ARG A 29 29.08 -0.27 -11.71
CA ARG A 29 29.54 -0.72 -10.37
C ARG A 29 29.18 0.32 -9.33
N MET A 30 28.18 0.02 -8.51
CA MET A 30 27.83 0.82 -7.34
C MET A 30 28.75 0.50 -6.15
N PRO A 31 29.04 1.45 -5.25
CA PRO A 31 29.79 1.17 -4.03
C PRO A 31 29.00 0.21 -3.14
N VAL A 32 29.61 -0.90 -2.77
CA VAL A 32 29.04 -1.90 -1.87
C VAL A 32 29.01 -1.32 -0.46
N THR A 33 27.87 -0.84 -0.01
CA THR A 33 27.67 -0.54 1.40
C THR A 33 27.39 -1.83 2.17
N HIS A 34 27.97 -1.96 3.36
CA HIS A 34 27.99 -3.18 4.20
C HIS A 34 26.64 -3.71 4.69
N ALA A 35 25.50 -3.23 4.16
CA ALA A 35 24.16 -3.70 4.47
C ALA A 35 23.69 -4.93 3.64
N ALA A 36 24.45 -5.37 2.63
CA ALA A 36 24.04 -6.38 1.65
C ALA A 36 24.15 -7.84 2.15
N HIS A 37 24.57 -8.09 3.40
CA HIS A 37 24.94 -9.45 3.83
C HIS A 37 23.81 -10.31 4.39
N ASN A 38 22.56 -9.77 4.54
CA ASN A 38 21.44 -10.53 5.13
C ASN A 38 20.10 -10.41 4.38
N GLU A 39 20.09 -9.95 3.13
CA GLU A 39 18.84 -9.92 2.35
C GLU A 39 18.43 -11.34 1.96
N SER A 40 17.13 -11.67 2.16
CA SER A 40 16.55 -12.90 1.66
C SER A 40 16.53 -12.93 0.12
N GLU A 41 16.45 -14.12 -0.47
CA GLU A 41 16.34 -14.25 -1.94
C GLU A 41 15.07 -13.56 -2.48
N GLU A 42 13.98 -13.57 -1.71
CA GLU A 42 12.75 -12.85 -2.03
C GLU A 42 12.97 -11.33 -2.08
N GLU A 43 13.73 -10.80 -1.12
CA GLU A 43 14.03 -9.36 -1.06
C GLU A 43 14.96 -8.93 -2.20
N LYS A 44 15.95 -9.75 -2.55
CA LYS A 44 16.81 -9.52 -3.72
C LYS A 44 16.00 -9.54 -5.03
N GLN A 45 15.05 -10.47 -5.15
CA GLN A 45 14.16 -10.54 -6.30
C GLN A 45 13.25 -9.32 -6.36
N PHE A 46 12.65 -8.91 -5.25
CA PHE A 46 11.84 -7.70 -5.16
C PHE A 46 12.65 -6.45 -5.52
N ARG A 47 13.90 -6.36 -5.06
CA ARG A 47 14.79 -5.24 -5.40
C ARG A 47 15.06 -5.13 -6.90
N ARG A 48 15.21 -6.25 -7.61
CA ARG A 48 15.36 -6.25 -9.08
C ARG A 48 14.11 -5.70 -9.76
N VAL A 49 12.94 -6.10 -9.31
CA VAL A 49 11.66 -5.60 -9.82
C VAL A 49 11.51 -4.10 -9.52
N PHE A 50 11.85 -3.69 -8.30
CA PHE A 50 11.82 -2.29 -7.91
C PHE A 50 12.72 -1.43 -8.81
N GLN A 51 13.95 -1.86 -9.09
CA GLN A 51 14.86 -1.15 -10.00
C GLN A 51 14.29 -0.94 -11.40
N GLN A 52 13.51 -1.90 -11.89
CA GLN A 52 12.86 -1.76 -13.21
C GLN A 52 11.67 -0.79 -13.20
N ILE A 53 11.03 -0.64 -12.06
CA ILE A 53 9.88 0.25 -11.86
C ILE A 53 10.35 1.67 -11.60
N ALA A 54 11.30 1.83 -10.68
CA ALA A 54 11.82 3.10 -10.19
C ALA A 54 12.80 3.78 -11.17
N GLY A 55 13.28 3.05 -12.16
CA GLY A 55 14.25 3.61 -13.12
C GLY A 55 15.60 3.95 -12.50
N ASP A 56 16.26 4.96 -13.08
CA ASP A 56 17.63 5.33 -12.73
C ASP A 56 17.75 6.07 -11.39
N ASP A 57 16.70 6.74 -10.94
CA ASP A 57 16.68 7.48 -9.67
C ASP A 57 16.39 6.61 -8.44
N MET A 58 16.00 5.34 -8.67
CA MET A 58 15.72 4.37 -7.60
C MET A 58 14.61 4.80 -6.63
N GLU A 59 13.67 5.61 -7.10
CA GLU A 59 12.53 6.12 -6.36
C GLU A 59 11.25 6.01 -7.20
N VAL A 60 10.11 5.82 -6.56
CA VAL A 60 8.80 5.73 -7.21
C VAL A 60 8.00 7.00 -6.93
N SER A 61 7.73 7.77 -7.96
CA SER A 61 6.89 8.95 -7.91
C SER A 61 5.39 8.60 -7.80
N PRO A 62 4.51 9.54 -7.41
CA PRO A 62 3.06 9.31 -7.39
C PRO A 62 2.48 8.86 -8.74
N ASN A 63 2.99 9.38 -9.86
CA ASN A 63 2.55 8.99 -11.21
C ASN A 63 2.95 7.54 -11.54
N GLU A 64 4.17 7.13 -11.20
CA GLU A 64 4.63 5.77 -11.40
C GLU A 64 3.85 4.80 -10.50
N LEU A 65 3.62 5.16 -9.24
CA LEU A 65 2.79 4.39 -8.32
C LEU A 65 1.37 4.18 -8.90
N MET A 66 0.73 5.24 -9.38
CA MET A 66 -0.59 5.15 -10.01
C MET A 66 -0.60 4.20 -11.21
N ASN A 67 0.39 4.32 -12.09
CA ASN A 67 0.50 3.46 -13.27
C ASN A 67 0.71 1.98 -12.90
N ILE A 68 1.51 1.71 -11.86
CA ILE A 68 1.77 0.36 -11.34
C ILE A 68 0.48 -0.23 -10.78
N LEU A 69 -0.16 0.47 -9.85
CA LEU A 69 -1.36 0.00 -9.17
C LEU A 69 -2.51 -0.24 -10.16
N ASN A 70 -2.77 0.70 -11.06
CA ASN A 70 -3.84 0.56 -12.06
C ASN A 70 -3.57 -0.56 -13.06
N ARG A 71 -2.31 -0.79 -13.45
CA ARG A 71 -1.94 -1.92 -14.31
C ARG A 71 -2.18 -3.27 -13.63
N ILE A 72 -1.99 -3.33 -12.32
CA ILE A 72 -2.21 -4.54 -11.53
C ILE A 72 -3.70 -4.79 -11.38
N ILE A 73 -4.46 -3.79 -10.96
CA ILE A 73 -5.90 -3.90 -10.74
C ILE A 73 -6.64 -4.28 -12.01
N ALA A 74 -6.23 -3.76 -13.16
CA ALA A 74 -6.83 -4.11 -14.46
C ALA A 74 -6.84 -5.63 -14.76
N LYS A 75 -6.06 -6.43 -14.02
CA LYS A 75 -6.03 -7.90 -14.12
C LYS A 75 -6.93 -8.59 -13.10
N HIS A 76 -7.48 -7.85 -12.15
CA HIS A 76 -8.34 -8.34 -11.09
C HIS A 76 -9.79 -7.95 -11.35
N HIS A 77 -10.47 -8.69 -12.24
CA HIS A 77 -11.88 -8.45 -12.61
C HIS A 77 -12.86 -8.73 -11.46
N ASP A 78 -12.39 -9.37 -10.41
CA ASP A 78 -13.11 -9.66 -9.17
C ASP A 78 -13.13 -8.48 -8.19
N LEU A 79 -12.39 -7.40 -8.47
CA LEU A 79 -12.37 -6.18 -7.67
C LEU A 79 -13.08 -5.05 -8.42
N LYS A 80 -14.05 -4.43 -7.81
CA LYS A 80 -14.64 -3.19 -8.34
C LYS A 80 -13.83 -1.98 -7.88
N THR A 81 -13.49 -1.15 -8.82
CA THR A 81 -12.73 0.08 -8.61
C THR A 81 -12.74 0.90 -9.89
N ASP A 82 -12.77 2.22 -9.74
CA ASP A 82 -12.51 3.17 -10.83
C ASP A 82 -11.01 3.36 -11.09
N GLY A 83 -10.19 2.69 -10.31
CA GLY A 83 -8.74 2.80 -10.31
C GLY A 83 -8.22 3.86 -9.35
N PHE A 84 -6.94 3.75 -9.00
CA PHE A 84 -6.28 4.75 -8.17
C PHE A 84 -6.12 6.06 -8.92
N SER A 85 -6.60 7.15 -8.31
CA SER A 85 -6.39 8.49 -8.81
C SER A 85 -4.98 8.98 -8.49
N ILE A 86 -4.53 10.03 -9.20
CA ILE A 86 -3.25 10.67 -8.88
C ILE A 86 -3.26 11.29 -7.48
N GLU A 87 -4.40 11.81 -7.04
CA GLU A 87 -4.56 12.40 -5.70
C GLU A 87 -4.45 11.33 -4.60
N SER A 88 -5.06 10.16 -4.81
CA SER A 88 -4.89 9.01 -3.91
C SER A 88 -3.44 8.58 -3.82
N CYS A 89 -2.74 8.49 -4.96
CA CYS A 89 -1.32 8.11 -4.98
C CYS A 89 -0.41 9.17 -4.35
N ARG A 90 -0.69 10.46 -4.55
CA ARG A 90 0.02 11.54 -3.84
C ARG A 90 -0.15 11.43 -2.33
N SER A 91 -1.36 11.16 -1.86
CA SER A 91 -1.63 10.96 -0.43
C SER A 91 -0.88 9.73 0.10
N MET A 92 -0.87 8.61 -0.65
CA MET A 92 -0.12 7.41 -0.25
C MET A 92 1.38 7.66 -0.17
N VAL A 93 1.95 8.36 -1.15
CA VAL A 93 3.37 8.73 -1.13
C VAL A 93 3.65 9.64 0.07
N ALA A 94 2.87 10.70 0.26
CA ALA A 94 3.09 11.65 1.35
C ALA A 94 3.12 10.99 2.74
N VAL A 95 2.25 10.01 3.00
CA VAL A 95 2.20 9.33 4.31
C VAL A 95 3.25 8.21 4.47
N MET A 96 3.84 7.74 3.38
CA MET A 96 4.88 6.70 3.37
C MET A 96 6.30 7.25 3.25
N ASP A 97 6.44 8.44 2.68
CA ASP A 97 7.70 9.18 2.47
C ASP A 97 8.29 9.63 3.82
N SER A 98 9.20 8.83 4.35
CA SER A 98 9.82 9.05 5.67
C SER A 98 11.03 9.98 5.62
N ASP A 99 11.64 10.12 4.45
CA ASP A 99 12.85 10.95 4.23
C ASP A 99 12.55 12.29 3.53
N SER A 100 11.25 12.54 3.24
CA SER A 100 10.75 13.79 2.66
C SER A 100 11.31 14.08 1.26
N THR A 101 11.53 13.06 0.45
CA THR A 101 11.94 13.18 -0.95
C THR A 101 10.78 13.49 -1.91
N GLY A 102 9.53 13.26 -1.47
CA GLY A 102 8.31 13.35 -2.28
C GLY A 102 8.09 12.15 -3.18
N LYS A 103 8.85 11.07 -2.97
CA LYS A 103 8.81 9.81 -3.70
C LYS A 103 8.99 8.65 -2.72
N LEU A 104 8.85 7.40 -3.19
CA LEU A 104 9.07 6.22 -2.37
C LEU A 104 10.38 5.53 -2.76
N GLY A 105 11.32 5.48 -1.82
CA GLY A 105 12.50 4.65 -1.90
C GLY A 105 12.16 3.15 -1.75
N PHE A 106 13.17 2.29 -1.88
CA PHE A 106 12.99 0.83 -1.85
C PHE A 106 12.22 0.31 -0.61
N HIS A 107 12.62 0.75 0.58
CA HIS A 107 12.01 0.25 1.82
C HIS A 107 10.58 0.75 2.03
N GLU A 108 10.31 1.99 1.66
CA GLU A 108 8.98 2.60 1.73
C GLU A 108 8.02 1.96 0.73
N PHE A 109 8.47 1.79 -0.50
CA PHE A 109 7.69 1.09 -1.53
C PHE A 109 7.44 -0.37 -1.14
N LYS A 110 8.45 -1.08 -0.62
CA LYS A 110 8.30 -2.46 -0.16
C LYS A 110 7.27 -2.56 0.97
N HIS A 111 7.32 -1.66 1.94
CA HIS A 111 6.35 -1.61 3.04
C HIS A 111 4.92 -1.39 2.52
N LEU A 112 4.72 -0.39 1.66
CA LEU A 112 3.43 -0.12 1.02
C LEU A 112 2.94 -1.34 0.25
N TRP A 113 3.80 -1.94 -0.57
CA TRP A 113 3.47 -3.09 -1.41
C TRP A 113 3.05 -4.32 -0.61
N ASP A 114 3.80 -4.67 0.43
CA ASP A 114 3.48 -5.81 1.29
C ASP A 114 2.16 -5.62 2.04
N ASN A 115 1.87 -4.39 2.45
CA ASN A 115 0.59 -4.03 3.04
C ASN A 115 -0.57 -4.16 2.04
N ILE A 116 -0.43 -3.62 0.83
CA ILE A 116 -1.47 -3.72 -0.22
C ILE A 116 -1.77 -5.19 -0.53
N LYS A 117 -0.76 -6.05 -0.69
CA LYS A 117 -0.95 -7.49 -0.91
C LYS A 117 -1.75 -8.14 0.22
N ARG A 118 -1.37 -7.88 1.45
CA ARG A 118 -2.05 -8.41 2.63
C ARG A 118 -3.51 -7.96 2.69
N TRP A 119 -3.77 -6.68 2.50
CA TRP A 119 -5.10 -6.09 2.56
C TRP A 119 -5.98 -6.52 1.38
N GLN A 120 -5.42 -6.75 0.20
CA GLN A 120 -6.15 -7.34 -0.91
C GLN A 120 -6.65 -8.76 -0.57
N GLY A 121 -5.81 -9.58 0.08
CA GLY A 121 -6.23 -10.90 0.56
C GLY A 121 -7.40 -10.82 1.55
N VAL A 122 -7.34 -9.85 2.47
CA VAL A 122 -8.43 -9.58 3.41
C VAL A 122 -9.70 -9.12 2.67
N TYR A 123 -9.57 -8.16 1.75
CA TYR A 123 -10.70 -7.66 0.95
C TYR A 123 -11.45 -8.81 0.27
N LYS A 124 -10.75 -9.67 -0.46
CA LYS A 124 -11.34 -10.83 -1.13
C LYS A 124 -11.96 -11.86 -0.19
N THR A 125 -11.46 -11.97 1.03
CA THR A 125 -11.98 -12.91 2.03
C THR A 125 -13.30 -12.41 2.63
N TYR A 126 -13.44 -11.09 2.76
CA TYR A 126 -14.60 -10.47 3.41
C TYR A 126 -15.66 -9.95 2.42
N ASP A 127 -15.36 -9.89 1.13
CA ASP A 127 -16.35 -9.75 0.05
C ASP A 127 -17.11 -11.09 -0.11
N SER A 128 -18.03 -11.33 0.82
CA SER A 128 -18.68 -12.63 0.98
C SER A 128 -19.71 -12.94 -0.10
N ASP A 129 -20.31 -11.90 -0.67
CA ASP A 129 -21.28 -12.00 -1.78
C ASP A 129 -20.61 -11.92 -3.17
N HIS A 130 -19.28 -11.77 -3.22
CA HIS A 130 -18.49 -11.60 -4.44
C HIS A 130 -18.96 -10.44 -5.31
N SER A 131 -19.44 -9.38 -4.67
CA SER A 131 -19.86 -8.15 -5.34
C SER A 131 -18.69 -7.34 -5.92
N GLY A 132 -17.48 -7.61 -5.43
CA GLY A 132 -16.27 -6.85 -5.71
C GLY A 132 -16.18 -5.55 -4.88
N LEU A 133 -17.08 -5.37 -3.92
CA LEU A 133 -17.18 -4.26 -2.98
C LEU A 133 -17.21 -4.80 -1.54
N ILE A 134 -16.78 -4.00 -0.58
CA ILE A 134 -17.00 -4.29 0.85
C ILE A 134 -18.18 -3.47 1.35
N GLY A 135 -19.24 -4.15 1.78
CA GLY A 135 -20.43 -3.51 2.35
C GLY A 135 -20.19 -2.96 3.75
N ALA A 136 -21.06 -2.04 4.18
CA ALA A 136 -20.97 -1.41 5.50
C ALA A 136 -21.04 -2.40 6.68
N ASP A 137 -21.69 -3.55 6.50
CA ASP A 137 -21.80 -4.65 7.45
C ASP A 137 -20.56 -5.56 7.49
N GLU A 138 -19.85 -5.69 6.34
CA GLU A 138 -18.62 -6.47 6.21
C GLU A 138 -17.39 -5.67 6.68
N LEU A 139 -17.44 -4.35 6.55
CA LEU A 139 -16.34 -3.43 6.78
C LEU A 139 -15.67 -3.59 8.17
N PRO A 140 -16.40 -3.69 9.30
CA PRO A 140 -15.77 -3.83 10.60
C PRO A 140 -14.91 -5.08 10.74
N ASN A 141 -15.36 -6.19 10.16
CA ASN A 141 -14.61 -7.46 10.18
C ASN A 141 -13.40 -7.41 9.25
N ALA A 142 -13.53 -6.81 8.07
CA ALA A 142 -12.44 -6.61 7.12
C ALA A 142 -11.34 -5.73 7.73
N PHE A 143 -11.69 -4.61 8.36
CA PHE A 143 -10.72 -3.71 9.01
C PHE A 143 -10.03 -4.37 10.20
N LYS A 144 -10.78 -5.10 11.03
CA LYS A 144 -10.21 -5.87 12.14
C LYS A 144 -9.20 -6.92 11.65
N ALA A 145 -9.53 -7.65 10.58
CA ALA A 145 -8.63 -8.64 9.96
C ALA A 145 -7.42 -7.98 9.30
N ALA A 146 -7.57 -6.77 8.76
CA ALA A 146 -6.47 -5.96 8.24
C ALA A 146 -5.52 -5.44 9.34
N GLY A 147 -5.89 -5.56 10.62
CA GLY A 147 -5.10 -5.14 11.78
C GLY A 147 -5.59 -3.86 12.46
N PHE A 148 -6.77 -3.35 12.09
CA PHE A 148 -7.35 -2.11 12.61
C PHE A 148 -8.70 -2.34 13.28
N PRO A 149 -8.71 -2.81 14.56
CA PRO A 149 -9.94 -2.91 15.34
C PRO A 149 -10.37 -1.51 15.81
N LEU A 150 -11.33 -0.92 15.12
CA LEU A 150 -11.78 0.46 15.37
C LEU A 150 -13.10 0.46 16.17
N SER A 151 -13.42 1.61 16.78
CA SER A 151 -14.73 1.82 17.42
C SER A 151 -15.83 2.01 16.36
N GLY A 152 -17.09 1.71 16.73
CA GLY A 152 -18.24 1.91 15.84
C GLY A 152 -18.37 3.35 15.34
N GLN A 153 -18.00 4.34 16.14
CA GLN A 153 -18.01 5.75 15.75
C GLN A 153 -16.97 6.03 14.64
N LEU A 154 -15.76 5.45 14.72
CA LEU A 154 -14.76 5.59 13.68
C LEU A 154 -15.18 4.90 12.38
N TYR A 155 -15.81 3.71 12.45
CA TYR A 155 -16.37 3.08 11.26
C TYR A 155 -17.39 3.96 10.54
N GLN A 156 -18.28 4.63 11.27
CA GLN A 156 -19.25 5.54 10.69
C GLN A 156 -18.58 6.73 9.98
N MET A 157 -17.49 7.24 10.52
CA MET A 157 -16.71 8.31 9.87
C MET A 157 -16.02 7.83 8.60
N ILE A 158 -15.47 6.61 8.63
CA ILE A 158 -14.81 5.98 7.48
C ILE A 158 -15.83 5.74 6.36
N ILE A 159 -16.99 5.14 6.66
CA ILE A 159 -18.06 4.90 5.70
C ILE A 159 -18.48 6.20 5.03
N ARG A 160 -18.72 7.28 5.78
CA ARG A 160 -19.10 8.58 5.23
C ARG A 160 -18.07 9.18 4.29
N ARG A 161 -16.79 8.87 4.47
CA ARG A 161 -15.69 9.45 3.70
C ARG A 161 -15.30 8.63 2.48
N TYR A 162 -15.33 7.31 2.59
CA TYR A 162 -14.73 6.39 1.64
C TYR A 162 -15.71 5.45 0.95
N SER A 163 -16.97 5.41 1.36
CA SER A 163 -18.00 4.57 0.75
C SER A 163 -18.90 5.40 -0.17
N ASP A 164 -19.57 4.70 -1.08
CA ASP A 164 -20.62 5.25 -1.92
C ASP A 164 -21.89 5.57 -1.12
N GLU A 165 -22.93 6.07 -1.79
CA GLU A 165 -24.23 6.43 -1.17
C GLU A 165 -24.93 5.21 -0.57
N SER A 166 -24.63 4.01 -1.01
CA SER A 166 -25.16 2.73 -0.50
C SER A 166 -24.35 2.17 0.68
N GLY A 167 -23.23 2.81 1.04
CA GLY A 167 -22.34 2.39 2.10
C GLY A 167 -21.32 1.31 1.68
N ASN A 168 -21.16 1.07 0.38
CA ASN A 168 -20.19 0.13 -0.15
C ASN A 168 -18.85 0.82 -0.43
N MET A 169 -17.78 0.14 -0.13
CA MET A 169 -16.41 0.63 -0.33
C MET A 169 -15.74 -0.18 -1.44
N ASP A 170 -15.27 0.51 -2.47
CA ASP A 170 -14.48 -0.08 -3.53
C ASP A 170 -13.02 -0.31 -3.11
N PHE A 171 -12.27 -1.01 -3.94
CA PHE A 171 -10.93 -1.49 -3.57
C PHE A 171 -9.92 -0.35 -3.37
N ASP A 172 -9.90 0.66 -4.24
CA ASP A 172 -8.95 1.77 -4.15
C ASP A 172 -9.22 2.66 -2.92
N ASN A 173 -10.48 2.94 -2.59
CA ASN A 173 -10.85 3.64 -1.37
C ASN A 173 -10.53 2.83 -0.10
N TYR A 174 -10.73 1.50 -0.14
CA TYR A 174 -10.35 0.61 0.95
C TYR A 174 -8.83 0.66 1.19
N ILE A 175 -8.02 0.51 0.16
CA ILE A 175 -6.56 0.59 0.27
C ILE A 175 -6.11 1.97 0.73
N GLY A 176 -6.65 3.04 0.15
CA GLY A 176 -6.32 4.42 0.55
C GLY A 176 -6.61 4.70 2.02
N CYS A 177 -7.74 4.22 2.52
CA CYS A 177 -8.12 4.32 3.94
C CYS A 177 -7.13 3.56 4.84
N LEU A 178 -6.77 2.32 4.49
CA LEU A 178 -5.86 1.50 5.29
C LEU A 178 -4.42 2.03 5.29
N VAL A 179 -3.93 2.55 4.17
CA VAL A 179 -2.62 3.21 4.08
C VAL A 179 -2.56 4.41 5.04
N ARG A 180 -3.61 5.22 5.06
CA ARG A 180 -3.73 6.36 5.98
C ARG A 180 -3.77 5.92 7.44
N LEU A 181 -4.57 4.91 7.77
CA LEU A 181 -4.65 4.36 9.15
C LEU A 181 -3.30 3.80 9.60
N ASP A 182 -2.60 3.06 8.75
CA ASP A 182 -1.27 2.53 9.06
C ASP A 182 -0.27 3.65 9.37
N ALA A 183 -0.24 4.69 8.54
CA ALA A 183 0.62 5.84 8.74
C ALA A 183 0.30 6.58 10.05
N MET A 184 -0.99 6.83 10.35
CA MET A 184 -1.42 7.48 11.59
C MET A 184 -1.08 6.63 12.82
N CYS A 185 -1.25 5.31 12.76
CA CYS A 185 -0.88 4.41 13.84
C CYS A 185 0.63 4.36 14.07
N ARG A 186 1.43 4.39 13.01
CA ARG A 186 2.90 4.46 13.12
C ARG A 186 3.35 5.79 13.71
N ALA A 187 2.81 6.91 13.25
CA ALA A 187 3.09 8.24 13.80
C ALA A 187 2.73 8.31 15.29
N PHE A 188 1.55 7.79 15.67
CA PHE A 188 1.14 7.73 17.08
C PHE A 188 2.13 6.92 17.91
N LYS A 189 2.52 5.72 17.48
CA LYS A 189 3.50 4.87 18.18
C LYS A 189 4.87 5.53 18.35
N THR A 190 5.28 6.33 17.37
CA THR A 190 6.55 7.07 17.43
C THR A 190 6.51 8.19 18.48
N LEU A 191 5.35 8.80 18.68
CA LEU A 191 5.15 9.90 19.63
C LEU A 191 4.80 9.43 21.04
N ASP A 192 4.16 8.26 21.18
CA ASP A 192 3.82 7.62 22.47
C ASP A 192 5.04 6.87 23.01
N LYS A 193 6.01 7.62 23.55
CA LYS A 193 7.32 7.09 23.98
C LYS A 193 7.23 6.19 25.22
N ASP A 194 6.26 6.43 26.07
CA ASP A 194 6.02 5.68 27.32
C ASP A 194 4.96 4.57 27.18
N ASN A 195 4.43 4.38 25.97
CA ASN A 195 3.43 3.38 25.61
C ASN A 195 2.19 3.40 26.53
N ASN A 196 1.76 4.60 26.94
CA ASN A 196 0.59 4.78 27.78
C ASN A 196 -0.72 4.99 27.01
N GLY A 197 -0.67 5.00 25.66
CA GLY A 197 -1.81 5.20 24.79
C GLY A 197 -2.23 6.66 24.65
N THR A 198 -1.37 7.62 25.05
CA THR A 198 -1.61 9.06 24.91
C THR A 198 -0.40 9.78 24.32
N ILE A 199 -0.66 10.81 23.52
CA ILE A 199 0.40 11.70 23.02
C ILE A 199 0.09 13.13 23.39
N LYS A 200 1.14 13.93 23.62
CA LYS A 200 1.05 15.38 23.80
C LYS A 200 1.75 16.04 22.63
N VAL A 201 1.01 16.81 21.86
CA VAL A 201 1.53 17.52 20.69
C VAL A 201 1.13 19.00 20.77
N ASN A 202 1.98 19.89 20.29
CA ASN A 202 1.61 21.29 20.10
C ASN A 202 0.86 21.48 18.79
N ILE A 203 0.33 22.68 18.54
CA ILE A 203 -0.47 22.94 17.36
C ILE A 203 0.32 22.74 16.04
N GLN A 204 1.60 23.03 16.01
CA GLN A 204 2.42 22.87 14.81
C GLN A 204 2.65 21.39 14.51
N GLU A 205 2.97 20.60 15.52
CA GLU A 205 3.10 19.14 15.41
C GLU A 205 1.76 18.50 14.96
N TRP A 206 0.64 18.94 15.54
CA TRP A 206 -0.68 18.49 15.13
C TRP A 206 -0.98 18.80 13.66
N LEU A 207 -0.69 20.01 13.22
CA LEU A 207 -0.88 20.41 11.82
C LEU A 207 0.03 19.60 10.88
N GLN A 208 1.28 19.35 11.24
CA GLN A 208 2.17 18.49 10.46
C GLN A 208 1.60 17.07 10.32
N LEU A 209 1.13 16.48 11.40
CA LEU A 209 0.52 15.13 11.39
C LEU A 209 -0.74 15.05 10.54
N THR A 210 -1.56 16.09 10.53
CA THR A 210 -2.88 16.08 9.87
C THR A 210 -2.86 16.60 8.44
N MET A 211 -1.95 17.51 8.09
CA MET A 211 -1.84 18.06 6.73
C MET A 211 -1.15 17.08 5.77
N TYR A 212 -0.28 16.25 6.28
CA TYR A 212 0.47 15.27 5.48
C TYR A 212 -0.21 13.90 5.39
N SER A 213 -1.33 13.70 6.08
CA SER A 213 -2.05 12.41 6.13
C SER A 213 -3.33 12.38 5.31
#